data_3c227e44d952a25a78889f072d82ebba
#
_entry.id   3c227e44d952a25a78889f072d82ebba
#
_cell.length_a   1.000
_cell.length_b   1.000
_cell.length_c   1.000
_cell.angle_alpha   90.00
_cell.angle_beta   90.00
_cell.angle_gamma   90.00
#
_symmetry.space_group_name_H-M   'P 1'
#
loop_
_entity.id
_entity.type
_entity.pdbx_description
1 polymer ?
#
loop_
_entity_poly.entity_id
_entity_poly.type
_entity_poly.pdbx_seq_one_letter_code
_entity_poly.pdbx_strand_id
1 'polypeptide(L)'
;MGPGGQTSLFAPESALDPLLCWLWLAHVMGPASSHAGRVLDAFGGAQEAWEARDTQEFRQAAGLAAAKRAGQLTLEQYQGLADRCRALGVRILPFDDPDYPLAFSRIPDMPLVLYCTGDPVWLNEPGTVGIVGSRKPTDYGLQAAADIGEALARSGALIVSGLADGLDSAGHRAAVKNGCPTIGILGVPIDRTYPAANVALRHTIEQNGCILSEYAPGESTPGPVGFLQRNRLIAALSSALLVVEAREKSGTMSTVSHAERYGKPVFAVPGSIYSPDSAGTNRLLHEGRARAACRGADLVQALGLQTSAAPEAETRQPDPMTDTERRVLACVGPQPLGVEELCVRSGLPTASLLSTLMKLQLTGRVTCLPGKRYVLR
;
A
#
# COMPACT_ATOMS: atom_id res chain seq x y z
N MET A 1 -7.73 -30.92 -71.05
CA MET A 1 -8.79 -30.37 -70.21
C MET A 1 -8.56 -30.88 -68.80
N GLY A 2 -7.97 -30.05 -67.95
CA GLY A 2 -7.72 -30.37 -66.53
C GLY A 2 -8.65 -29.50 -65.71
N PRO A 3 -9.25 -29.99 -64.64
CA PRO A 3 -10.12 -29.18 -63.80
C PRO A 3 -9.30 -28.30 -62.86
N GLY A 4 -9.59 -27.01 -62.91
CA GLY A 4 -9.00 -26.03 -62.04
C GLY A 4 -9.40 -26.25 -60.58
N GLY A 5 -8.40 -26.48 -59.76
CA GLY A 5 -8.56 -26.47 -58.32
C GLY A 5 -8.80 -25.04 -57.79
N GLN A 6 -9.99 -24.76 -57.34
CA GLN A 6 -10.29 -23.58 -56.52
C GLN A 6 -9.61 -23.79 -55.14
N THR A 7 -8.49 -23.13 -54.92
CA THR A 7 -7.90 -22.97 -53.62
C THR A 7 -8.76 -21.96 -52.85
N SER A 8 -9.54 -22.46 -51.92
CA SER A 8 -10.24 -21.63 -50.95
C SER A 8 -9.22 -20.85 -50.10
N LEU A 9 -9.08 -19.58 -50.37
CA LEU A 9 -8.39 -18.61 -49.53
C LEU A 9 -9.31 -18.24 -48.35
N PHE A 10 -9.44 -19.12 -47.39
CA PHE A 10 -9.80 -18.69 -46.06
C PHE A 10 -8.53 -18.17 -45.41
N ALA A 11 -8.39 -16.84 -45.36
CA ALA A 11 -7.47 -16.24 -44.42
C ALA A 11 -7.82 -16.78 -43.03
N PRO A 12 -6.84 -17.16 -42.18
CA PRO A 12 -7.14 -17.53 -40.80
C PRO A 12 -7.87 -16.34 -40.18
N GLU A 13 -9.04 -16.56 -39.59
CA GLU A 13 -9.66 -15.59 -38.69
C GLU A 13 -8.56 -15.13 -37.73
N SER A 14 -8.24 -13.85 -37.75
CA SER A 14 -7.22 -13.32 -36.86
C SER A 14 -7.65 -13.66 -35.44
N ALA A 15 -6.88 -14.54 -34.79
CA ALA A 15 -7.14 -14.93 -33.40
C ALA A 15 -7.31 -13.66 -32.58
N LEU A 16 -8.37 -13.60 -31.78
CA LEU A 16 -8.61 -12.48 -30.88
C LEU A 16 -7.39 -12.30 -29.98
N ASP A 17 -6.94 -11.06 -29.81
CA ASP A 17 -5.87 -10.77 -28.85
C ASP A 17 -6.44 -10.88 -27.42
N PRO A 18 -5.97 -11.86 -26.61
CA PRO A 18 -6.49 -12.07 -25.25
C PRO A 18 -6.32 -10.83 -24.37
N LEU A 19 -5.25 -10.07 -24.54
CA LEU A 19 -5.01 -8.85 -23.77
C LEU A 19 -6.10 -7.81 -24.03
N LEU A 20 -6.50 -7.62 -25.29
CA LEU A 20 -7.54 -6.65 -25.63
C LEU A 20 -8.90 -7.08 -25.06
N CYS A 21 -9.18 -8.39 -25.01
CA CYS A 21 -10.37 -8.92 -24.35
C CYS A 21 -10.39 -8.60 -22.84
N TRP A 22 -9.25 -8.75 -22.16
CA TRP A 22 -9.13 -8.39 -20.75
C TRP A 22 -9.30 -6.89 -20.50
N LEU A 23 -8.68 -6.04 -21.32
CA LEU A 23 -8.83 -4.59 -21.22
C LEU A 23 -10.29 -4.16 -21.44
N TRP A 24 -10.95 -4.75 -22.44
CA TRP A 24 -12.37 -4.55 -22.67
C TRP A 24 -13.21 -4.97 -21.46
N LEU A 25 -13.01 -6.19 -20.96
CA LEU A 25 -13.80 -6.70 -19.85
C LEU A 25 -13.62 -5.84 -18.58
N ALA A 26 -12.38 -5.44 -18.27
CA ALA A 26 -12.09 -4.55 -17.15
C ALA A 26 -12.80 -3.20 -17.28
N HIS A 27 -12.81 -2.61 -18.48
CA HIS A 27 -13.53 -1.36 -18.75
C HIS A 27 -15.06 -1.53 -18.65
N VAL A 28 -15.59 -2.62 -19.21
CA VAL A 28 -17.02 -2.94 -19.15
C VAL A 28 -17.49 -3.11 -17.71
N MET A 29 -16.73 -3.81 -16.89
CA MET A 29 -17.09 -4.05 -15.50
C MET A 29 -16.84 -2.83 -14.61
N GLY A 30 -15.76 -2.10 -14.88
CA GLY A 30 -15.29 -0.97 -14.07
C GLY A 30 -14.62 -1.41 -12.75
N PRO A 31 -13.90 -0.48 -12.10
CA PRO A 31 -13.21 -0.75 -10.87
C PRO A 31 -14.14 -1.17 -9.73
N ALA A 32 -13.67 -2.09 -8.88
CA ALA A 32 -14.41 -2.61 -7.72
C ALA A 32 -15.80 -3.20 -8.04
N SER A 33 -15.96 -3.80 -9.22
CA SER A 33 -17.21 -4.45 -9.60
C SER A 33 -17.44 -5.74 -8.80
N SER A 34 -18.58 -5.82 -8.11
CA SER A 34 -18.99 -7.05 -7.41
C SER A 34 -19.48 -8.16 -8.36
N HIS A 35 -19.53 -7.89 -9.67
CA HIS A 35 -19.95 -8.84 -10.69
C HIS A 35 -18.77 -9.50 -11.41
N ALA A 36 -17.54 -9.04 -11.20
CA ALA A 36 -16.35 -9.55 -11.88
C ALA A 36 -16.22 -11.08 -11.74
N GLY A 37 -16.30 -11.58 -10.49
CA GLY A 37 -16.24 -13.02 -10.23
C GLY A 37 -17.33 -13.81 -10.95
N ARG A 38 -18.58 -13.30 -10.97
CA ARG A 38 -19.69 -13.99 -11.64
C ARG A 38 -19.48 -14.12 -13.15
N VAL A 39 -18.85 -13.12 -13.78
CA VAL A 39 -18.53 -13.19 -15.22
C VAL A 39 -17.46 -14.26 -15.45
N LEU A 40 -16.41 -14.30 -14.61
CA LEU A 40 -15.37 -15.32 -14.72
C LEU A 40 -15.91 -16.72 -14.43
N ASP A 41 -16.80 -16.87 -13.43
CA ASP A 41 -17.46 -18.15 -13.12
C ASP A 41 -18.34 -18.66 -14.27
N ALA A 42 -19.02 -17.74 -15.00
CA ALA A 42 -19.91 -18.10 -16.10
C ALA A 42 -19.17 -18.41 -17.41
N PHE A 43 -18.07 -17.69 -17.69
CA PHE A 43 -17.41 -17.74 -19.00
C PHE A 43 -15.99 -18.29 -18.95
N GLY A 44 -15.35 -18.36 -17.79
CA GLY A 44 -13.99 -18.85 -17.64
C GLY A 44 -12.90 -17.82 -17.94
N GLY A 45 -13.12 -16.90 -18.87
CA GLY A 45 -12.14 -15.92 -19.29
C GLY A 45 -12.73 -14.70 -20.01
N ALA A 46 -11.84 -13.76 -20.37
CA ALA A 46 -12.26 -12.51 -21.03
C ALA A 46 -12.59 -12.73 -22.51
N GLN A 47 -11.97 -13.70 -23.17
CA GLN A 47 -12.26 -14.01 -24.57
C GLN A 47 -13.67 -14.60 -24.70
N GLU A 48 -14.01 -15.59 -23.91
CA GLU A 48 -15.34 -16.22 -23.87
C GLU A 48 -16.42 -15.21 -23.47
N ALA A 49 -16.10 -14.32 -22.53
CA ALA A 49 -16.99 -13.22 -22.15
C ALA A 49 -17.21 -12.22 -23.31
N TRP A 50 -16.17 -11.94 -24.11
CA TRP A 50 -16.28 -11.11 -25.31
C TRP A 50 -17.16 -11.77 -26.36
N GLU A 51 -16.99 -13.06 -26.65
CA GLU A 51 -17.78 -13.81 -27.60
C GLU A 51 -19.26 -13.88 -27.19
N ALA A 52 -19.52 -13.99 -25.89
CA ALA A 52 -20.86 -14.05 -25.31
C ALA A 52 -21.52 -12.68 -25.01
N ARG A 53 -20.84 -11.53 -25.27
CA ARG A 53 -21.24 -10.20 -24.80
C ARG A 53 -22.67 -9.75 -25.15
N ASP A 54 -23.23 -10.29 -26.23
CA ASP A 54 -24.59 -9.96 -26.74
C ASP A 54 -25.66 -10.92 -26.19
N THR A 55 -25.25 -11.97 -25.43
CA THR A 55 -26.14 -12.98 -24.90
C THR A 55 -26.93 -12.53 -23.67
N GLN A 56 -28.00 -13.22 -23.37
CA GLN A 56 -28.76 -13.01 -22.13
C GLN A 56 -27.94 -13.46 -20.90
N GLU A 57 -27.13 -14.50 -21.05
CA GLU A 57 -26.27 -15.04 -20.01
C GLU A 57 -25.22 -14.00 -19.54
N PHE A 58 -24.52 -13.33 -20.47
CA PHE A 58 -23.63 -12.25 -20.16
C PHE A 58 -24.34 -11.10 -19.44
N ARG A 59 -25.56 -10.75 -19.90
CA ARG A 59 -26.35 -9.69 -19.24
C ARG A 59 -26.73 -10.04 -17.81
N GLN A 60 -26.98 -11.31 -17.52
CA GLN A 60 -27.29 -11.79 -16.16
C GLN A 60 -26.04 -11.79 -15.27
N ALA A 61 -24.90 -12.25 -15.78
CA ALA A 61 -23.64 -12.31 -15.05
C ALA A 61 -23.06 -10.91 -14.77
N ALA A 62 -22.93 -10.08 -15.81
CA ALA A 62 -22.30 -8.76 -15.75
C ALA A 62 -23.22 -7.65 -15.21
N GLY A 63 -24.54 -7.83 -15.31
CA GLY A 63 -25.54 -6.83 -14.97
C GLY A 63 -25.85 -5.86 -16.12
N LEU A 64 -27.02 -5.24 -16.07
CA LEU A 64 -27.57 -4.43 -17.16
C LEU A 64 -26.65 -3.27 -17.59
N ALA A 65 -26.03 -2.57 -16.63
CA ALA A 65 -25.18 -1.42 -16.93
C ALA A 65 -23.88 -1.84 -17.66
N ALA A 66 -23.25 -2.94 -17.25
CA ALA A 66 -22.08 -3.50 -17.91
C ALA A 66 -22.42 -4.05 -19.30
N ALA A 67 -23.51 -4.80 -19.43
CA ALA A 67 -23.96 -5.31 -20.71
C ALA A 67 -24.25 -4.20 -21.71
N LYS A 68 -24.86 -3.08 -21.29
CA LYS A 68 -25.05 -1.90 -22.15
C LYS A 68 -23.73 -1.31 -22.63
N ARG A 69 -22.72 -1.21 -21.75
CA ARG A 69 -21.37 -0.75 -22.15
C ARG A 69 -20.71 -1.72 -23.12
N ALA A 70 -20.83 -3.02 -22.87
CA ALA A 70 -20.25 -4.07 -23.71
C ALA A 70 -20.63 -3.94 -25.19
N GLY A 71 -21.91 -3.69 -25.47
CA GLY A 71 -22.40 -3.51 -26.83
C GLY A 71 -21.96 -2.20 -27.53
N GLN A 72 -21.30 -1.29 -26.83
CA GLN A 72 -20.83 0.00 -27.36
C GLN A 72 -19.33 0.05 -27.62
N LEU A 73 -18.58 -0.96 -27.17
CA LEU A 73 -17.11 -0.98 -27.15
C LEU A 73 -16.60 -2.06 -28.11
N THR A 74 -15.49 -1.76 -28.79
CA THR A 74 -14.81 -2.69 -29.69
C THR A 74 -13.38 -2.95 -29.18
N LEU A 75 -12.76 -4.07 -29.55
CA LEU A 75 -11.41 -4.42 -29.10
C LEU A 75 -10.35 -3.47 -29.64
N GLU A 76 -10.53 -2.97 -30.86
CA GLU A 76 -9.56 -2.08 -31.51
C GLU A 76 -9.32 -0.80 -30.71
N GLN A 77 -10.30 -0.35 -29.92
CA GLN A 77 -10.19 0.84 -29.07
C GLN A 77 -9.11 0.67 -27.99
N TYR A 78 -8.77 -0.56 -27.62
CA TYR A 78 -7.79 -0.86 -26.58
C TYR A 78 -6.37 -1.03 -27.09
N GLN A 79 -6.16 -1.12 -28.42
CA GLN A 79 -4.81 -1.21 -29.00
C GLN A 79 -3.96 0.00 -28.61
N GLY A 80 -4.50 1.20 -28.72
CA GLY A 80 -3.82 2.43 -28.34
C GLY A 80 -3.48 2.51 -26.85
N LEU A 81 -4.28 1.89 -25.97
CA LEU A 81 -3.98 1.77 -24.55
C LEU A 81 -2.79 0.82 -24.31
N ALA A 82 -2.81 -0.35 -24.94
CA ALA A 82 -1.72 -1.31 -24.83
C ALA A 82 -0.39 -0.71 -25.32
N ASP A 83 -0.39 0.01 -26.45
CA ASP A 83 0.78 0.70 -26.98
C ASP A 83 1.26 1.82 -26.05
N ARG A 84 0.34 2.60 -25.48
CA ARG A 84 0.67 3.63 -24.47
C ARG A 84 1.33 3.00 -23.22
N CYS A 85 0.78 1.91 -22.70
CA CYS A 85 1.38 1.21 -21.56
C CYS A 85 2.82 0.78 -21.88
N ARG A 86 3.03 0.18 -23.05
CA ARG A 86 4.38 -0.22 -23.53
C ARG A 86 5.33 0.97 -23.61
N ALA A 87 4.89 2.09 -24.18
CA ALA A 87 5.70 3.30 -24.31
C ALA A 87 6.07 3.92 -22.96
N LEU A 88 5.21 3.78 -21.93
CA LEU A 88 5.45 4.29 -20.58
C LEU A 88 6.18 3.28 -19.67
N GLY A 89 6.53 2.09 -20.15
CA GLY A 89 7.10 1.03 -19.32
C GLY A 89 6.11 0.49 -18.27
N VAL A 90 4.81 0.65 -18.52
CA VAL A 90 3.73 0.13 -17.68
C VAL A 90 3.43 -1.30 -18.10
N ARG A 91 3.56 -2.25 -17.19
CA ARG A 91 3.12 -3.63 -17.40
C ARG A 91 1.62 -3.73 -17.11
N ILE A 92 0.91 -4.40 -18.03
CA ILE A 92 -0.50 -4.74 -17.84
C ILE A 92 -0.55 -6.15 -17.28
N LEU A 93 -1.25 -6.34 -16.17
CA LEU A 93 -1.42 -7.61 -15.48
C LEU A 93 -2.91 -7.98 -15.50
N PRO A 94 -3.40 -8.69 -16.52
CA PRO A 94 -4.74 -9.25 -16.50
C PRO A 94 -4.85 -10.39 -15.46
N PHE A 95 -6.07 -10.78 -15.15
CA PHE A 95 -6.37 -11.79 -14.12
C PHE A 95 -5.66 -13.14 -14.33
N ASP A 96 -5.41 -13.52 -15.57
CA ASP A 96 -4.71 -14.76 -15.97
C ASP A 96 -3.18 -14.59 -16.15
N ASP A 97 -2.63 -13.40 -15.89
CA ASP A 97 -1.18 -13.18 -15.93
C ASP A 97 -0.50 -13.92 -14.76
N PRO A 98 0.63 -14.62 -14.99
CA PRO A 98 1.36 -15.32 -13.93
C PRO A 98 1.77 -14.46 -12.75
N ASP A 99 2.01 -13.16 -12.97
CA ASP A 99 2.37 -12.21 -11.91
C ASP A 99 1.17 -11.50 -11.29
N TYR A 100 -0.06 -11.84 -11.71
CA TYR A 100 -1.26 -11.29 -11.08
C TYR A 100 -1.32 -11.67 -9.59
N PRO A 101 -1.62 -10.72 -8.67
CA PRO A 101 -1.62 -11.00 -7.24
C PRO A 101 -2.72 -11.99 -6.84
N LEU A 102 -2.33 -13.19 -6.42
CA LEU A 102 -3.27 -14.24 -6.00
C LEU A 102 -4.19 -13.81 -4.85
N ALA A 103 -3.75 -12.84 -4.04
CA ALA A 103 -4.56 -12.28 -2.98
C ALA A 103 -5.83 -11.58 -3.51
N PHE A 104 -5.79 -11.03 -4.71
CA PHE A 104 -6.93 -10.33 -5.31
C PHE A 104 -7.97 -11.29 -5.91
N SER A 105 -7.59 -12.48 -6.35
CA SER A 105 -8.54 -13.46 -6.86
C SER A 105 -9.54 -13.95 -5.79
N ARG A 106 -9.24 -13.68 -4.51
CA ARG A 106 -10.04 -14.13 -3.36
C ARG A 106 -11.03 -13.10 -2.84
N ILE A 107 -11.06 -11.90 -3.41
CA ILE A 107 -11.99 -10.86 -2.99
C ILE A 107 -13.17 -10.74 -3.97
N PRO A 108 -14.39 -10.43 -3.50
CA PRO A 108 -15.59 -10.45 -4.33
C PRO A 108 -15.62 -9.35 -5.39
N ASP A 109 -14.85 -8.29 -5.18
CA ASP A 109 -14.73 -7.12 -6.03
C ASP A 109 -13.31 -7.01 -6.64
N MET A 110 -12.79 -8.16 -7.08
CA MET A 110 -11.44 -8.29 -7.61
C MET A 110 -11.20 -7.42 -8.85
N PRO A 111 -10.00 -6.85 -9.02
CA PRO A 111 -9.63 -6.17 -10.25
C PRO A 111 -9.42 -7.18 -11.38
N LEU A 112 -9.97 -6.92 -12.56
CA LEU A 112 -9.78 -7.81 -13.72
C LEU A 112 -8.46 -7.54 -14.45
N VAL A 113 -7.98 -6.30 -14.37
CA VAL A 113 -6.71 -5.86 -14.94
C VAL A 113 -6.06 -4.89 -13.94
N LEU A 114 -4.75 -5.00 -13.80
CA LEU A 114 -3.91 -4.07 -13.05
C LEU A 114 -2.85 -3.48 -13.95
N TYR A 115 -2.46 -2.25 -13.66
CA TYR A 115 -1.34 -1.56 -14.28
C TYR A 115 -0.21 -1.46 -13.26
N CYS A 116 1.00 -1.87 -13.65
CA CYS A 116 2.16 -1.97 -12.76
C CYS A 116 3.36 -1.24 -13.33
N THR A 117 4.08 -0.50 -12.47
CA THR A 117 5.45 -0.01 -12.72
C THR A 117 6.38 -0.54 -11.63
N GLY A 118 7.66 -0.77 -11.95
CA GLY A 118 8.58 -1.51 -11.10
C GLY A 118 8.48 -3.01 -11.33
N ASP A 119 8.91 -3.82 -10.37
CA ASP A 119 8.99 -5.28 -10.52
C ASP A 119 7.78 -5.98 -9.89
N PRO A 120 6.92 -6.65 -10.67
CA PRO A 120 5.75 -7.35 -10.17
C PRO A 120 6.08 -8.64 -9.37
N VAL A 121 7.31 -9.12 -9.36
CA VAL A 121 7.72 -10.31 -8.59
C VAL A 121 7.30 -10.20 -7.11
N TRP A 122 7.27 -9.00 -6.57
CA TRP A 122 6.91 -8.73 -5.18
C TRP A 122 5.43 -8.94 -4.85
N LEU A 123 4.55 -9.06 -5.84
CA LEU A 123 3.10 -9.09 -5.65
C LEU A 123 2.57 -10.38 -5.03
N ASN A 124 3.32 -11.48 -5.20
CA ASN A 124 2.97 -12.79 -4.65
C ASN A 124 3.91 -13.24 -3.52
N GLU A 125 4.82 -12.38 -3.08
CA GLU A 125 5.69 -12.66 -1.95
C GLU A 125 4.91 -12.70 -0.63
N PRO A 126 5.22 -13.64 0.27
CA PRO A 126 4.57 -13.76 1.57
C PRO A 126 4.99 -12.64 2.53
N GLY A 127 4.25 -12.47 3.62
CA GLY A 127 4.65 -11.57 4.70
C GLY A 127 4.39 -10.09 4.43
N THR A 128 3.38 -9.78 3.62
CA THR A 128 2.97 -8.39 3.35
C THR A 128 2.27 -7.77 4.55
N VAL A 129 2.61 -6.52 4.90
CA VAL A 129 1.98 -5.75 5.97
C VAL A 129 1.47 -4.41 5.43
N GLY A 130 0.17 -4.22 5.51
CA GLY A 130 -0.45 -2.94 5.19
C GLY A 130 -0.18 -1.92 6.29
N ILE A 131 0.41 -0.76 5.99
CA ILE A 131 0.55 0.35 6.93
C ILE A 131 -0.34 1.49 6.45
N VAL A 132 -1.31 1.87 7.26
CA VAL A 132 -2.29 2.91 6.91
C VAL A 132 -2.53 3.86 8.09
N GLY A 133 -3.02 5.07 7.77
CA GLY A 133 -3.38 6.00 8.82
C GLY A 133 -3.67 7.42 8.33
N SER A 134 -3.51 8.37 9.25
CA SER A 134 -3.77 9.78 9.00
C SER A 134 -2.87 10.36 7.90
N ARG A 135 -3.46 11.20 7.03
CA ARG A 135 -2.70 12.03 6.08
C ARG A 135 -2.02 13.23 6.75
N LYS A 136 -2.44 13.58 7.95
CA LYS A 136 -1.87 14.63 8.79
C LYS A 136 -1.58 14.05 10.17
N PRO A 137 -0.56 13.19 10.28
CA PRO A 137 -0.23 12.52 11.53
C PRO A 137 0.39 13.50 12.54
N THR A 138 0.36 13.07 13.80
CA THR A 138 1.16 13.71 14.85
C THR A 138 2.61 13.25 14.76
N ASP A 139 3.51 13.94 15.48
CA ASP A 139 4.91 13.51 15.60
C ASP A 139 5.01 12.08 16.19
N TYR A 140 4.11 11.74 17.13
CA TYR A 140 4.00 10.40 17.70
C TYR A 140 3.66 9.37 16.63
N GLY A 141 2.66 9.65 15.79
CA GLY A 141 2.28 8.75 14.71
C GLY A 141 3.39 8.54 13.69
N LEU A 142 4.12 9.61 13.33
CA LEU A 142 5.27 9.51 12.44
C LEU A 142 6.38 8.65 13.03
N GLN A 143 6.70 8.84 14.33
CA GLN A 143 7.70 8.05 15.02
C GLN A 143 7.29 6.58 15.11
N ALA A 144 6.04 6.30 15.51
CA ALA A 144 5.52 4.94 15.58
C ALA A 144 5.54 4.22 14.23
N ALA A 145 5.14 4.90 13.15
CA ALA A 145 5.19 4.35 11.80
C ALA A 145 6.63 4.05 11.35
N ALA A 146 7.58 4.93 11.69
CA ALA A 146 8.98 4.74 11.36
C ALA A 146 9.57 3.54 12.13
N ASP A 147 9.38 3.47 13.44
CA ASP A 147 9.97 2.42 14.28
C ASP A 147 9.38 1.03 13.98
N ILE A 148 8.04 0.95 13.85
CA ILE A 148 7.36 -0.30 13.52
C ILE A 148 7.68 -0.71 12.08
N GLY A 149 7.63 0.24 11.13
CA GLY A 149 7.95 -0.01 9.73
C GLY A 149 9.40 -0.47 9.53
N GLU A 150 10.37 0.12 10.26
CA GLU A 150 11.77 -0.31 10.23
C GLU A 150 11.94 -1.74 10.76
N ALA A 151 11.29 -2.09 11.87
CA ALA A 151 11.32 -3.44 12.41
C ALA A 151 10.70 -4.47 11.45
N LEU A 152 9.58 -4.12 10.80
CA LEU A 152 8.94 -4.96 9.78
C LEU A 152 9.86 -5.16 8.57
N ALA A 153 10.42 -4.08 8.02
CA ALA A 153 11.33 -4.15 6.88
C ALA A 153 12.54 -5.04 7.18
N ARG A 154 13.16 -4.90 8.33
CA ARG A 154 14.29 -5.74 8.77
C ARG A 154 13.93 -7.20 8.98
N SER A 155 12.68 -7.52 9.26
CA SER A 155 12.20 -8.91 9.36
C SER A 155 11.83 -9.54 8.01
N GLY A 156 12.07 -8.85 6.90
CA GLY A 156 11.71 -9.28 5.56
C GLY A 156 10.23 -9.08 5.22
N ALA A 157 9.46 -8.35 6.02
CA ALA A 157 8.09 -8.00 5.68
C ALA A 157 8.05 -6.99 4.52
N LEU A 158 7.15 -7.23 3.56
CA LEU A 158 6.84 -6.28 2.51
C LEU A 158 5.79 -5.27 3.00
N ILE A 159 6.16 -3.99 3.01
CA ILE A 159 5.21 -2.93 3.35
C ILE A 159 4.34 -2.62 2.15
N VAL A 160 3.02 -2.66 2.36
CA VAL A 160 1.99 -2.29 1.37
C VAL A 160 1.29 -1.04 1.85
N SER A 161 1.19 -0.01 1.03
CA SER A 161 0.42 1.19 1.39
C SER A 161 -0.07 1.96 0.18
N GLY A 162 -0.70 3.11 0.42
CA GLY A 162 -1.40 3.87 -0.61
C GLY A 162 -0.63 5.02 -1.21
N LEU A 163 0.62 5.23 -0.86
CA LEU A 163 1.44 6.37 -1.28
C LEU A 163 0.81 7.74 -0.98
N ALA A 164 -0.16 7.81 -0.06
CA ALA A 164 -0.75 9.06 0.39
C ALA A 164 0.21 9.83 1.31
N ASP A 165 -0.10 11.11 1.58
CA ASP A 165 0.62 11.87 2.60
C ASP A 165 0.53 11.21 3.97
N GLY A 166 1.46 11.53 4.86
CA GLY A 166 1.47 11.11 6.25
C GLY A 166 1.93 9.67 6.44
N LEU A 167 1.09 8.84 7.04
CA LEU A 167 1.49 7.52 7.53
C LEU A 167 1.72 6.49 6.43
N ASP A 168 1.01 6.58 5.31
CA ASP A 168 1.29 5.75 4.13
C ASP A 168 2.73 5.97 3.64
N SER A 169 3.11 7.25 3.45
CA SER A 169 4.47 7.62 3.05
C SER A 169 5.52 7.28 4.10
N ALA A 170 5.19 7.39 5.40
CA ALA A 170 6.11 7.02 6.48
C ALA A 170 6.44 5.52 6.45
N GLY A 171 5.43 4.67 6.23
CA GLY A 171 5.62 3.23 6.03
C GLY A 171 6.55 2.91 4.86
N HIS A 172 6.30 3.50 3.69
CA HIS A 172 7.16 3.32 2.51
C HIS A 172 8.60 3.79 2.77
N ARG A 173 8.77 4.97 3.41
CA ARG A 173 10.11 5.49 3.74
C ARG A 173 10.86 4.57 4.70
N ALA A 174 10.18 3.92 5.63
CA ALA A 174 10.81 2.95 6.52
C ALA A 174 11.40 1.76 5.75
N ALA A 175 10.67 1.21 4.77
CA ALA A 175 11.18 0.17 3.88
C ALA A 175 12.36 0.66 3.04
N VAL A 176 12.19 1.77 2.32
CA VAL A 176 13.22 2.35 1.43
C VAL A 176 14.51 2.66 2.18
N LYS A 177 14.42 3.26 3.38
CA LYS A 177 15.60 3.57 4.24
C LYS A 177 16.41 2.32 4.59
N ASN A 178 15.75 1.17 4.69
CA ASN A 178 16.40 -0.10 5.00
C ASN A 178 16.76 -0.91 3.75
N GLY A 179 16.65 -0.34 2.54
CA GLY A 179 16.93 -1.03 1.28
C GLY A 179 15.94 -2.15 0.94
N CYS A 180 14.78 -2.16 1.60
CA CYS A 180 13.76 -3.20 1.42
C CYS A 180 12.73 -2.79 0.37
N PRO A 181 12.18 -3.76 -0.39
CA PRO A 181 11.11 -3.51 -1.33
C PRO A 181 9.82 -3.10 -0.61
N THR A 182 8.95 -2.39 -1.34
CA THR A 182 7.63 -1.99 -0.84
C THR A 182 6.67 -1.83 -2.01
N ILE A 183 5.37 -2.01 -1.75
CA ILE A 183 4.32 -2.00 -2.77
C ILE A 183 3.40 -0.81 -2.55
N GLY A 184 3.39 0.11 -3.50
CA GLY A 184 2.46 1.24 -3.52
C GLY A 184 1.23 0.94 -4.36
N ILE A 185 0.02 1.12 -3.81
CA ILE A 185 -1.22 0.96 -4.56
C ILE A 185 -1.87 2.33 -4.73
N LEU A 186 -2.16 2.74 -5.97
CA LEU A 186 -2.69 4.06 -6.27
C LEU A 186 -4.22 4.05 -6.41
N GLY A 187 -4.85 5.14 -6.01
CA GLY A 187 -6.27 5.45 -6.29
C GLY A 187 -6.45 6.45 -7.44
N VAL A 188 -5.43 6.57 -8.30
CA VAL A 188 -5.35 7.45 -9.47
C VAL A 188 -4.73 6.67 -10.63
N PRO A 189 -4.84 7.14 -11.90
CA PRO A 189 -4.18 6.52 -13.03
C PRO A 189 -2.69 6.26 -12.80
N ILE A 190 -2.19 5.13 -13.33
CA ILE A 190 -0.82 4.66 -13.08
C ILE A 190 0.26 5.66 -13.52
N ASP A 191 -0.01 6.49 -14.50
CA ASP A 191 0.88 7.55 -14.98
C ASP A 191 0.85 8.83 -14.13
N ARG A 192 0.10 8.85 -13.05
CA ARG A 192 -0.01 10.00 -12.14
C ARG A 192 0.47 9.66 -10.74
N THR A 193 1.02 10.66 -10.07
CA THR A 193 1.39 10.57 -8.64
C THR A 193 0.52 11.54 -7.84
N TYR A 194 -0.15 11.01 -6.82
CA TYR A 194 -0.90 11.82 -5.89
C TYR A 194 -0.61 11.39 -4.44
N PRO A 195 -0.18 12.32 -3.59
CA PRO A 195 0.11 13.74 -3.89
C PRO A 195 1.42 13.90 -4.68
N ALA A 196 1.57 15.03 -5.36
CA ALA A 196 2.77 15.32 -6.17
C ALA A 196 4.07 15.37 -5.34
N ALA A 197 3.97 15.68 -4.05
CA ALA A 197 5.12 15.66 -3.12
C ALA A 197 5.77 14.27 -2.99
N ASN A 198 5.07 13.19 -3.31
CA ASN A 198 5.56 11.82 -3.22
C ASN A 198 6.17 11.28 -4.54
N VAL A 199 6.40 12.11 -5.55
CA VAL A 199 7.01 11.70 -6.83
C VAL A 199 8.39 11.06 -6.61
N ALA A 200 9.27 11.69 -5.82
CA ALA A 200 10.59 11.13 -5.54
C ALA A 200 10.52 9.78 -4.81
N LEU A 201 9.62 9.67 -3.82
CA LEU A 201 9.38 8.41 -3.11
C LEU A 201 8.87 7.31 -4.05
N ARG A 202 7.93 7.66 -4.93
CA ARG A 202 7.43 6.74 -5.95
C ARG A 202 8.56 6.20 -6.83
N HIS A 203 9.41 7.06 -7.38
CA HIS A 203 10.55 6.60 -8.20
C HIS A 203 11.48 5.67 -7.44
N THR A 204 11.73 5.93 -6.15
CA THR A 204 12.55 5.02 -5.33
C THR A 204 11.86 3.67 -5.12
N ILE A 205 10.54 3.67 -4.94
CA ILE A 205 9.75 2.42 -4.83
C ILE A 205 9.84 1.61 -6.13
N GLU A 206 9.67 2.26 -7.28
CA GLU A 206 9.73 1.61 -8.60
C GLU A 206 11.09 0.96 -8.91
N GLN A 207 12.17 1.41 -8.27
CA GLN A 207 13.52 0.84 -8.45
C GLN A 207 13.74 -0.47 -7.69
N ASN A 208 13.03 -0.70 -6.57
CA ASN A 208 13.24 -1.87 -5.69
C ASN A 208 11.93 -2.48 -5.18
N GLY A 209 10.83 -2.19 -5.82
CA GLY A 209 9.49 -2.67 -5.46
C GLY A 209 8.57 -2.45 -6.64
N CYS A 210 7.29 -2.17 -6.39
CA CYS A 210 6.37 -1.84 -7.47
C CYS A 210 5.26 -0.89 -7.04
N ILE A 211 4.65 -0.28 -8.04
CA ILE A 211 3.46 0.57 -7.92
C ILE A 211 2.35 -0.07 -8.75
N LEU A 212 1.17 -0.17 -8.17
CA LEU A 212 -0.03 -0.71 -8.80
C LEU A 212 -1.12 0.34 -8.92
N SER A 213 -1.91 0.23 -9.97
CA SER A 213 -3.19 0.92 -10.10
C SER A 213 -4.19 0.05 -10.87
N GLU A 214 -5.46 0.21 -10.55
CA GLU A 214 -6.59 -0.33 -11.32
C GLU A 214 -7.03 0.64 -12.44
N TYR A 215 -6.43 1.84 -12.48
CA TYR A 215 -6.75 2.90 -13.45
C TYR A 215 -5.65 3.01 -14.50
N ALA A 216 -6.06 2.94 -15.77
CA ALA A 216 -5.16 2.99 -16.93
C ALA A 216 -4.44 4.34 -17.06
N PRO A 217 -3.26 4.37 -17.73
CA PRO A 217 -2.60 5.63 -18.03
C PRO A 217 -3.45 6.49 -18.97
N GLY A 218 -3.55 7.78 -18.63
CA GLY A 218 -4.35 8.76 -19.39
C GLY A 218 -5.81 8.82 -19.02
N GLU A 219 -6.31 7.96 -18.14
CA GLU A 219 -7.68 8.07 -17.65
C GLU A 219 -7.90 9.34 -16.81
N SER A 220 -9.16 9.72 -16.67
CA SER A 220 -9.58 10.77 -15.75
C SER A 220 -9.39 10.31 -14.30
N THR A 221 -8.90 11.20 -13.46
CA THR A 221 -8.77 10.90 -12.03
C THR A 221 -10.15 10.73 -11.39
N PRO A 222 -10.43 9.57 -10.74
CA PRO A 222 -11.75 9.28 -10.19
C PRO A 222 -12.10 10.09 -8.93
N GLY A 223 -11.20 10.98 -8.49
CA GLY A 223 -11.37 11.80 -7.30
C GLY A 223 -11.39 10.98 -6.00
N PRO A 224 -12.15 11.41 -4.98
CA PRO A 224 -12.20 10.71 -3.68
C PRO A 224 -12.64 9.25 -3.75
N VAL A 225 -13.46 8.90 -4.72
CA VAL A 225 -13.99 7.53 -4.92
C VAL A 225 -12.86 6.55 -5.21
N GLY A 226 -11.89 6.94 -6.07
CA GLY A 226 -10.75 6.08 -6.39
C GLY A 226 -9.91 5.70 -5.18
N PHE A 227 -9.73 6.60 -4.23
CA PHE A 227 -9.00 6.30 -2.99
C PHE A 227 -9.75 5.30 -2.11
N LEU A 228 -11.08 5.41 -2.02
CA LEU A 228 -11.90 4.48 -1.26
C LEU A 228 -11.94 3.09 -1.91
N GLN A 229 -12.08 3.04 -3.24
CA GLN A 229 -12.05 1.79 -4.02
C GLN A 229 -10.69 1.10 -3.90
N ARG A 230 -9.59 1.86 -4.00
CA ARG A 230 -8.24 1.34 -3.87
C ARG A 230 -7.96 0.70 -2.51
N ASN A 231 -8.56 1.22 -1.41
CA ASN A 231 -8.31 0.75 -0.06
C ASN A 231 -8.60 -0.76 0.12
N ARG A 232 -9.52 -1.33 -0.65
CA ARG A 232 -9.77 -2.77 -0.68
C ARG A 232 -8.55 -3.57 -1.15
N LEU A 233 -7.80 -3.02 -2.10
CA LEU A 233 -6.61 -3.67 -2.64
C LEU A 233 -5.46 -3.66 -1.63
N ILE A 234 -5.29 -2.58 -0.87
CA ILE A 234 -4.33 -2.55 0.24
C ILE A 234 -4.67 -3.65 1.26
N ALA A 235 -5.94 -3.71 1.69
CA ALA A 235 -6.38 -4.72 2.65
C ALA A 235 -6.24 -6.14 2.11
N ALA A 236 -6.58 -6.38 0.84
CA ALA A 236 -6.52 -7.71 0.23
C ALA A 236 -5.09 -8.21 0.08
N LEU A 237 -4.15 -7.34 -0.36
CA LEU A 237 -2.75 -7.72 -0.56
C LEU A 237 -2.02 -7.93 0.77
N SER A 238 -2.51 -7.33 1.85
CA SER A 238 -1.88 -7.44 3.16
C SER A 238 -2.20 -8.76 3.86
N SER A 239 -1.18 -9.39 4.46
CA SER A 239 -1.34 -10.51 5.39
C SER A 239 -1.84 -10.03 6.77
N ALA A 240 -1.49 -8.80 7.14
CA ALA A 240 -2.01 -8.08 8.29
C ALA A 240 -2.08 -6.57 8.00
N LEU A 241 -3.00 -5.87 8.65
CA LEU A 241 -3.14 -4.42 8.53
C LEU A 241 -2.72 -3.73 9.82
N LEU A 242 -1.79 -2.78 9.74
CA LEU A 242 -1.42 -1.88 10.84
C LEU A 242 -2.07 -0.51 10.63
N VAL A 243 -2.83 -0.06 11.62
CA VAL A 243 -3.40 1.29 11.70
C VAL A 243 -2.61 2.08 12.74
N VAL A 244 -1.85 3.09 12.30
CA VAL A 244 -0.96 3.84 13.20
C VAL A 244 -1.70 4.96 13.93
N GLU A 245 -2.39 5.82 13.22
CA GLU A 245 -3.31 6.83 13.75
C GLU A 245 -4.52 6.97 12.84
N ALA A 246 -5.69 7.08 13.43
CA ALA A 246 -6.93 7.33 12.70
C ALA A 246 -7.94 8.03 13.61
N ARG A 247 -8.63 9.02 13.08
CA ARG A 247 -9.85 9.56 13.68
C ARG A 247 -10.99 8.58 13.47
N GLU A 248 -12.02 8.60 14.32
CA GLU A 248 -13.18 7.71 14.20
C GLU A 248 -13.83 7.73 12.82
N LYS A 249 -13.96 8.92 12.23
CA LYS A 249 -14.55 9.13 10.90
C LYS A 249 -13.44 9.51 9.91
N SER A 250 -12.63 8.53 9.54
CA SER A 250 -11.54 8.73 8.55
C SER A 250 -11.63 7.72 7.41
N GLY A 251 -11.04 8.07 6.26
CA GLY A 251 -10.93 7.15 5.12
C GLY A 251 -10.15 5.87 5.44
N THR A 252 -9.26 5.90 6.44
CA THR A 252 -8.52 4.74 6.95
C THR A 252 -9.45 3.64 7.44
N MET A 253 -10.59 4.00 8.02
CA MET A 253 -11.57 3.03 8.54
C MET A 253 -12.19 2.18 7.41
N SER A 254 -12.21 2.67 6.16
CA SER A 254 -12.65 1.83 5.04
C SER A 254 -11.65 0.70 4.76
N THR A 255 -10.34 0.94 4.90
CA THR A 255 -9.32 -0.10 4.77
C THR A 255 -9.47 -1.16 5.88
N VAL A 256 -9.75 -0.71 7.11
CA VAL A 256 -10.05 -1.61 8.25
C VAL A 256 -11.25 -2.49 7.94
N SER A 257 -12.36 -1.90 7.48
CA SER A 257 -13.57 -2.65 7.13
C SER A 257 -13.33 -3.69 6.03
N HIS A 258 -12.49 -3.37 5.04
CA HIS A 258 -12.09 -4.35 4.01
C HIS A 258 -11.21 -5.46 4.61
N ALA A 259 -10.24 -5.12 5.47
CA ALA A 259 -9.39 -6.11 6.12
C ALA A 259 -10.23 -7.11 6.95
N GLU A 260 -11.17 -6.61 7.74
CA GLU A 260 -12.12 -7.43 8.52
C GLU A 260 -12.95 -8.34 7.61
N ARG A 261 -13.51 -7.78 6.53
CA ARG A 261 -14.31 -8.54 5.54
C ARG A 261 -13.51 -9.66 4.88
N TYR A 262 -12.20 -9.46 4.69
CA TYR A 262 -11.30 -10.45 4.08
C TYR A 262 -10.64 -11.38 5.11
N GLY A 263 -11.03 -11.28 6.39
CA GLY A 263 -10.48 -12.10 7.47
C GLY A 263 -9.02 -11.81 7.80
N LYS A 264 -8.54 -10.60 7.48
CA LYS A 264 -7.17 -10.18 7.76
C LYS A 264 -7.05 -9.64 9.18
N PRO A 265 -6.04 -10.04 9.97
CA PRO A 265 -5.81 -9.49 11.29
C PRO A 265 -5.49 -7.99 11.21
N VAL A 266 -6.14 -7.22 12.07
CA VAL A 266 -5.93 -5.78 12.21
C VAL A 266 -5.14 -5.51 13.48
N PHE A 267 -4.12 -4.66 13.38
CA PHE A 267 -3.34 -4.13 14.47
C PHE A 267 -3.53 -2.63 14.55
N ALA A 268 -3.53 -2.08 15.74
CA ALA A 268 -3.65 -0.65 15.96
C ALA A 268 -2.64 -0.17 16.99
N VAL A 269 -2.00 0.95 16.70
CA VAL A 269 -1.12 1.61 17.65
C VAL A 269 -1.97 2.32 18.69
N PRO A 270 -1.83 2.01 19.98
CA PRO A 270 -2.51 2.73 21.03
C PRO A 270 -1.99 4.17 21.12
N GLY A 271 -2.85 5.11 21.45
CA GLY A 271 -2.45 6.51 21.59
C GLY A 271 -3.15 7.20 22.75
N SER A 272 -2.91 8.49 22.90
CA SER A 272 -3.55 9.27 23.98
C SER A 272 -5.05 9.29 23.84
N ILE A 273 -5.76 9.00 24.94
CA ILE A 273 -7.24 9.09 25.01
C ILE A 273 -7.76 10.53 24.84
N TYR A 274 -6.88 11.51 24.98
CA TYR A 274 -7.19 12.93 24.78
C TYR A 274 -6.91 13.41 23.35
N SER A 275 -6.28 12.56 22.51
CA SER A 275 -5.99 12.90 21.12
C SER A 275 -7.10 12.44 20.20
N PRO A 276 -7.75 13.33 19.44
CA PRO A 276 -8.71 12.94 18.43
C PRO A 276 -8.09 12.11 17.30
N ASP A 277 -6.78 12.22 17.08
CA ASP A 277 -6.06 11.50 16.03
C ASP A 277 -5.84 10.01 16.41
N SER A 278 -5.93 9.67 17.71
CA SER A 278 -5.90 8.29 18.21
C SER A 278 -7.29 7.72 18.53
N ALA A 279 -8.35 8.50 18.40
CA ALA A 279 -9.69 8.06 18.80
C ALA A 279 -10.15 6.81 18.03
N GLY A 280 -9.86 6.73 16.73
CA GLY A 280 -10.23 5.57 15.90
C GLY A 280 -9.40 4.33 16.24
N THR A 281 -8.09 4.43 16.44
CA THR A 281 -7.23 3.30 16.83
C THR A 281 -7.60 2.78 18.22
N ASN A 282 -7.78 3.68 19.21
CA ASN A 282 -8.21 3.31 20.55
C ASN A 282 -9.59 2.64 20.56
N ARG A 283 -10.51 3.11 19.70
CA ARG A 283 -11.84 2.49 19.55
C ARG A 283 -11.73 1.07 18.99
N LEU A 284 -10.90 0.83 17.95
CA LEU A 284 -10.67 -0.51 17.42
C LEU A 284 -10.14 -1.47 18.49
N LEU A 285 -9.21 -0.99 19.34
CA LEU A 285 -8.67 -1.75 20.45
C LEU A 285 -9.74 -2.05 21.52
N HIS A 286 -10.52 -1.04 21.90
CA HIS A 286 -11.59 -1.18 22.89
C HIS A 286 -12.69 -2.15 22.45
N GLU A 287 -13.08 -2.12 21.17
CA GLU A 287 -14.07 -3.01 20.58
C GLU A 287 -13.53 -4.42 20.29
N GLY A 288 -12.24 -4.70 20.55
CA GLY A 288 -11.60 -5.99 20.23
C GLY A 288 -11.47 -6.28 18.73
N ARG A 289 -11.60 -5.26 17.88
CA ARG A 289 -11.47 -5.34 16.41
C ARG A 289 -10.02 -5.25 15.92
N ALA A 290 -9.12 -4.80 16.78
CA ALA A 290 -7.70 -4.77 16.50
C ALA A 290 -6.91 -5.28 17.70
N ARG A 291 -5.74 -5.87 17.42
CA ARG A 291 -4.74 -6.18 18.44
C ARG A 291 -3.82 -4.97 18.63
N ALA A 292 -3.36 -4.75 19.86
CA ALA A 292 -2.44 -3.65 20.12
C ALA A 292 -1.07 -3.92 19.46
N ALA A 293 -0.53 -2.90 18.78
CA ALA A 293 0.80 -2.86 18.23
C ALA A 293 1.61 -1.80 18.98
N CYS A 294 2.35 -2.23 19.99
CA CYS A 294 3.22 -1.35 20.76
C CYS A 294 4.65 -1.33 20.19
N ARG A 295 5.01 -2.35 19.42
CA ARG A 295 6.34 -2.54 18.82
C ARG A 295 6.19 -3.29 17.49
N GLY A 296 7.18 -3.14 16.59
CA GLY A 296 7.22 -3.95 15.36
C GLY A 296 7.27 -5.46 15.62
N ALA A 297 7.92 -5.88 16.71
CA ALA A 297 7.97 -7.27 17.14
C ALA A 297 6.59 -7.91 17.34
N ASP A 298 5.58 -7.13 17.71
CA ASP A 298 4.22 -7.65 17.93
C ASP A 298 3.60 -8.18 16.62
N LEU A 299 3.86 -7.49 15.49
CA LEU A 299 3.42 -7.94 14.16
C LEU A 299 4.34 -9.03 13.60
N VAL A 300 5.66 -8.89 13.77
CA VAL A 300 6.65 -9.89 13.34
C VAL A 300 6.31 -11.25 13.93
N GLN A 301 6.08 -11.30 15.24
CA GLN A 301 5.67 -12.52 15.95
C GLN A 301 4.31 -13.05 15.48
N ALA A 302 3.33 -12.16 15.33
CA ALA A 302 1.98 -12.54 14.94
C ALA A 302 1.92 -13.13 13.53
N LEU A 303 2.81 -12.71 12.64
CA LEU A 303 2.92 -13.18 11.26
C LEU A 303 3.90 -14.35 11.10
N GLY A 304 4.58 -14.77 12.17
CA GLY A 304 5.60 -15.83 12.11
C GLY A 304 6.80 -15.45 11.24
N LEU A 305 7.06 -14.15 11.04
CA LEU A 305 8.22 -13.69 10.30
C LEU A 305 9.46 -13.97 11.14
N GLN A 306 10.50 -14.47 10.49
CA GLN A 306 11.78 -14.61 11.17
C GLN A 306 12.36 -13.21 11.34
N THR A 307 12.64 -12.82 12.57
CA THR A 307 13.64 -11.78 12.77
C THR A 307 14.91 -12.33 12.14
N SER A 308 15.23 -11.89 10.90
CA SER A 308 16.61 -11.93 10.47
C SER A 308 17.36 -11.32 11.66
N ALA A 309 18.19 -12.15 12.32
CA ALA A 309 19.12 -11.61 13.26
C ALA A 309 19.87 -10.54 12.46
N ALA A 310 19.47 -9.28 12.63
CA ALA A 310 20.32 -8.20 12.21
C ALA A 310 21.68 -8.65 12.73
N PRO A 311 22.77 -8.58 11.90
CA PRO A 311 24.08 -8.71 12.50
C PRO A 311 23.99 -7.81 13.71
N GLU A 312 24.08 -8.41 14.89
CA GLU A 312 24.10 -7.66 16.14
C GLU A 312 24.97 -6.49 15.79
N ALA A 313 24.35 -5.32 15.65
CA ALA A 313 25.14 -4.11 15.51
C ALA A 313 26.07 -4.27 16.65
N GLU A 314 27.35 -4.58 16.33
CA GLU A 314 28.38 -4.80 17.33
C GLU A 314 28.01 -3.88 18.47
N THR A 315 27.61 -4.43 19.59
CA THR A 315 27.38 -3.67 20.80
C THR A 315 28.71 -2.97 21.01
N ARG A 316 28.89 -1.86 20.34
CA ARG A 316 29.81 -0.84 20.83
C ARG A 316 29.32 -0.65 22.22
N GLN A 317 30.08 -1.21 23.14
CA GLN A 317 29.85 -0.99 24.57
C GLN A 317 29.59 0.50 24.67
N PRO A 318 28.40 0.93 25.10
CA PRO A 318 28.08 2.34 25.09
C PRO A 318 29.15 2.99 25.92
N ASP A 319 29.88 3.94 25.31
CA ASP A 319 30.84 4.77 26.04
C ASP A 319 30.19 5.18 27.37
N PRO A 320 30.85 4.99 28.52
CA PRO A 320 30.23 5.17 29.82
C PRO A 320 29.64 6.57 29.86
N MET A 321 28.30 6.64 29.94
CA MET A 321 27.58 7.91 29.96
C MET A 321 28.11 8.76 31.12
N THR A 322 28.41 10.00 30.83
CA THR A 322 28.71 11.00 31.84
C THR A 322 27.49 11.24 32.72
N ASP A 323 27.69 11.73 33.92
CA ASP A 323 26.57 12.06 34.84
C ASP A 323 25.67 13.11 34.26
N THR A 324 26.21 14.03 33.45
CA THR A 324 25.44 15.04 32.71
C THR A 324 24.52 14.39 31.65
N GLU A 325 25.01 13.42 30.89
CA GLU A 325 24.23 12.70 29.89
C GLU A 325 23.13 11.87 30.56
N ARG A 326 23.40 11.19 31.66
CA ARG A 326 22.38 10.46 32.44
C ARG A 326 21.31 11.39 32.98
N ARG A 327 21.68 12.55 33.47
CA ARG A 327 20.77 13.57 34.00
C ARG A 327 19.86 14.13 32.90
N VAL A 328 20.39 14.45 31.72
CA VAL A 328 19.61 14.94 30.58
C VAL A 328 18.68 13.84 30.07
N LEU A 329 19.17 12.60 29.92
CA LEU A 329 18.36 11.49 29.44
C LEU A 329 17.17 11.17 30.37
N ALA A 330 17.37 11.29 31.68
CA ALA A 330 16.31 11.12 32.69
C ALA A 330 15.21 12.21 32.59
N CYS A 331 15.52 13.37 32.02
CA CYS A 331 14.57 14.45 31.83
C CYS A 331 13.79 14.33 30.51
N VAL A 332 14.29 13.55 29.51
CA VAL A 332 13.65 13.32 28.24
C VAL A 332 12.69 12.13 28.39
N GLY A 333 11.41 12.37 28.15
CA GLY A 333 10.37 11.34 28.24
C GLY A 333 9.91 10.84 26.86
N PRO A 334 8.87 10.00 26.84
CA PRO A 334 8.23 9.57 25.59
C PRO A 334 7.42 10.67 24.92
N GLN A 335 7.18 11.78 25.59
CA GLN A 335 6.54 12.97 25.02
C GLN A 335 7.60 13.98 24.59
N PRO A 336 7.43 14.61 23.41
CA PRO A 336 8.39 15.59 22.93
C PRO A 336 8.47 16.83 23.81
N LEU A 337 9.65 17.14 24.34
CA LEU A 337 9.92 18.31 25.18
C LEU A 337 10.78 19.34 24.46
N GLY A 338 10.48 20.62 24.64
CA GLY A 338 11.25 21.72 24.11
C GLY A 338 12.54 21.97 24.91
N VAL A 339 13.49 22.67 24.29
CA VAL A 339 14.79 23.01 24.93
C VAL A 339 14.60 23.76 26.24
N GLU A 340 13.67 24.71 26.29
CA GLU A 340 13.41 25.51 27.50
C GLU A 340 12.94 24.66 28.68
N GLU A 341 12.00 23.73 28.39
CA GLU A 341 11.49 22.82 29.42
C GLU A 341 12.55 21.82 29.90
N LEU A 342 13.40 21.33 28.99
CA LEU A 342 14.54 20.48 29.34
C LEU A 342 15.60 21.23 30.12
N CYS A 343 15.85 22.53 29.89
CA CYS A 343 16.71 23.36 30.72
C CYS A 343 16.17 23.43 32.13
N VAL A 344 14.90 23.71 32.33
CA VAL A 344 14.27 23.76 33.65
C VAL A 344 14.37 22.42 34.37
N ARG A 345 14.03 21.31 33.70
CA ARG A 345 14.04 19.96 34.29
C ARG A 345 15.45 19.46 34.61
N SER A 346 16.40 19.72 33.72
CA SER A 346 17.78 19.25 33.91
C SER A 346 18.62 20.19 34.79
N GLY A 347 18.20 21.45 34.97
CA GLY A 347 18.97 22.47 35.69
C GLY A 347 20.27 22.85 34.97
N LEU A 348 20.39 22.57 33.68
CA LEU A 348 21.59 22.86 32.90
C LEU A 348 21.43 24.17 32.10
N PRO A 349 22.50 24.93 31.91
CA PRO A 349 22.54 26.03 30.99
C PRO A 349 22.24 25.54 29.54
N THR A 350 21.53 26.34 28.73
CA THR A 350 21.12 25.99 27.40
C THR A 350 22.25 25.44 26.50
N ALA A 351 23.44 26.06 26.56
CA ALA A 351 24.59 25.60 25.77
C ALA A 351 25.05 24.18 26.15
N SER A 352 25.13 23.90 27.45
CA SER A 352 25.53 22.56 27.98
C SER A 352 24.44 21.53 27.67
N LEU A 353 23.16 21.89 27.77
CA LEU A 353 22.06 21.01 27.42
C LEU A 353 22.08 20.65 25.93
N LEU A 354 22.20 21.65 25.01
CA LEU A 354 22.24 21.41 23.57
C LEU A 354 23.41 20.54 23.14
N SER A 355 24.62 20.77 23.72
CA SER A 355 25.78 19.91 23.43
C SER A 355 25.57 18.45 23.89
N THR A 356 24.93 18.27 25.06
CA THR A 356 24.58 16.95 25.57
C THR A 356 23.52 16.26 24.76
N LEU A 357 22.44 16.98 24.36
CA LEU A 357 21.38 16.45 23.48
C LEU A 357 21.93 16.04 22.12
N MET A 358 22.89 16.82 21.56
CA MET A 358 23.55 16.45 20.30
C MET A 358 24.35 15.14 20.44
N LYS A 359 25.08 14.93 21.53
CA LYS A 359 25.77 13.66 21.79
C LYS A 359 24.80 12.49 21.96
N LEU A 360 23.72 12.70 22.73
CA LEU A 360 22.69 11.69 22.94
C LEU A 360 21.94 11.36 21.63
N GLN A 361 21.80 12.32 20.72
CA GLN A 361 21.24 12.10 19.39
C GLN A 361 22.21 11.31 18.50
N LEU A 362 23.50 11.63 18.49
CA LEU A 362 24.53 10.90 17.74
C LEU A 362 24.66 9.44 18.23
N THR A 363 24.46 9.19 19.53
CA THR A 363 24.44 7.85 20.12
C THR A 363 23.07 7.15 19.99
N GLY A 364 22.09 7.77 19.31
CA GLY A 364 20.78 7.20 19.04
C GLY A 364 19.87 7.05 20.27
N ARG A 365 20.12 7.77 21.35
CA ARG A 365 19.35 7.69 22.62
C ARG A 365 18.19 8.68 22.66
N VAL A 366 18.27 9.78 21.93
CA VAL A 366 17.20 10.78 21.77
C VAL A 366 17.04 11.12 20.31
N THR A 367 15.83 11.52 19.94
CA THR A 367 15.49 12.02 18.61
C THR A 367 15.08 13.48 18.69
N CYS A 368 15.62 14.32 17.80
CA CYS A 368 15.18 15.69 17.63
C CYS A 368 14.06 15.75 16.58
N LEU A 369 12.91 16.24 17.00
CA LEU A 369 11.74 16.47 16.15
C LEU A 369 11.69 17.93 15.65
N PRO A 370 10.90 18.24 14.61
CA PRO A 370 10.67 19.61 14.16
C PRO A 370 10.30 20.55 15.31
N GLY A 371 10.84 21.76 15.30
CA GLY A 371 10.66 22.73 16.37
C GLY A 371 11.61 22.53 17.56
N LYS A 372 12.74 21.83 17.37
CA LYS A 372 13.74 21.55 18.40
C LYS A 372 13.16 20.89 19.66
N ARG A 373 12.25 19.95 19.46
CA ARG A 373 11.70 19.12 20.52
C ARG A 373 12.43 17.77 20.56
N TYR A 374 12.68 17.25 21.74
CA TYR A 374 13.45 16.02 21.95
C TYR A 374 12.60 14.98 22.64
N VAL A 375 12.75 13.73 22.22
CA VAL A 375 12.05 12.56 22.75
C VAL A 375 13.02 11.39 22.90
N LEU A 376 12.78 10.49 23.86
CA LEU A 376 13.50 9.22 23.95
C LEU A 376 13.31 8.41 22.69
N ARG A 377 14.36 7.79 22.24
CA ARG A 377 14.30 6.85 21.11
C ARG A 377 14.02 5.43 21.58
#